data_fadb29c4941d03e401dea5624202f0fb
#
_entry.id   fadb29c4941d03e401dea5624202f0fb
#
_cell.length_a   1.000
_cell.length_b   1.000
_cell.length_c   1.000
_cell.angle_alpha   90.00
_cell.angle_beta   90.00
_cell.angle_gamma   90.00
#
_symmetry.space_group_name_H-M   'P 1'
#
loop_
_entity.id
_entity.type
_entity.pdbx_description
1 polymer ?
#
loop_
_entity_poly.entity_id
_entity_poly.type
_entity_poly.pdbx_seq_one_letter_code
_entity_poly.pdbx_strand_id
1 'polypeptide(L)'
;AFVADYSPDAVAERCGVDAELIRKAARIYATHKPSMSMHGLGMTEHLQGTEGVMTIVNLALLTGNIGKSGSGVNPLRGQNNVQGSAHMGCDPGILTGSISVDAGRELFENIWQRPVPVAAGMNQLQMIDAARDGKLKALWTIGYDVLLSNANAHETEKAFANMNLVIIQDFFMNETAKRFGHVFLPATTSFEKDGTFMNGERRIQRIRKAVSPRGNSLSDLEIICDLARLMGFADDFAFESAEDVWNEIRAVWPDGYGITYDRIEKAGIQWPCLDTDHPGTTVLHGETFSNGKRAALRRIKYRPTKEIVSDD
;
A
#
# COMPACT_ATOMS: atom_id res chain seq x y z
N ALA A 1 17.18 -17.71 25.30
CA ALA A 1 16.28 -18.86 25.54
C ALA A 1 15.33 -19.10 24.33
N PHE A 2 14.57 -18.10 23.87
CA PHE A 2 13.55 -18.29 22.82
C PHE A 2 14.10 -18.80 21.47
N VAL A 3 15.31 -18.40 21.08
CA VAL A 3 15.94 -18.80 19.80
C VAL A 3 16.86 -20.01 19.92
N ALA A 4 16.89 -20.66 21.06
CA ALA A 4 17.79 -21.81 21.28
C ALA A 4 17.50 -23.00 20.34
N ASP A 5 16.20 -23.21 20.04
CA ASP A 5 15.74 -24.28 19.15
C ASP A 5 15.98 -23.97 17.65
N TYR A 6 16.47 -22.75 17.34
CA TYR A 6 16.77 -22.28 15.99
C TYR A 6 18.27 -22.04 15.77
N SER A 7 19.11 -22.83 16.39
CA SER A 7 20.55 -22.76 16.11
C SER A 7 20.84 -23.05 14.64
N PRO A 8 21.92 -22.50 14.05
CA PRO A 8 22.25 -22.77 12.65
C PRO A 8 22.32 -24.28 12.32
N ASP A 9 22.85 -25.10 13.24
CA ASP A 9 22.90 -26.55 13.05
C ASP A 9 21.52 -27.20 13.05
N ALA A 10 20.60 -26.72 13.89
CA ALA A 10 19.24 -27.26 13.98
C ALA A 10 18.36 -26.90 12.80
N VAL A 11 18.68 -25.81 12.08
CA VAL A 11 17.84 -25.32 10.96
C VAL A 11 18.46 -25.52 9.58
N ALA A 12 19.72 -25.90 9.48
CA ALA A 12 20.49 -26.02 8.24
C ALA A 12 19.77 -26.90 7.20
N GLU A 13 19.36 -28.10 7.59
CA GLU A 13 18.62 -29.03 6.69
C GLU A 13 17.32 -28.42 6.19
N ARG A 14 16.51 -27.84 7.09
CA ARG A 14 15.23 -27.20 6.72
C ARG A 14 15.41 -26.01 5.79
N CYS A 15 16.48 -25.24 5.98
CA CYS A 15 16.77 -24.07 5.15
C CYS A 15 17.47 -24.44 3.84
N GLY A 16 17.96 -25.66 3.70
CA GLY A 16 18.79 -26.06 2.56
C GLY A 16 20.12 -25.30 2.48
N VAL A 17 20.63 -24.80 3.62
CA VAL A 17 21.83 -23.94 3.70
C VAL A 17 22.73 -24.47 4.81
N ASP A 18 24.03 -24.61 4.51
CA ASP A 18 25.02 -25.03 5.47
C ASP A 18 25.08 -24.12 6.71
N ALA A 19 25.18 -24.70 7.89
CA ALA A 19 25.18 -24.00 9.17
C ALA A 19 26.30 -22.94 9.29
N GLU A 20 27.48 -23.19 8.72
CA GLU A 20 28.58 -22.20 8.72
C GLU A 20 28.31 -21.04 7.78
N LEU A 21 27.60 -21.26 6.66
CA LEU A 21 27.16 -20.17 5.80
C LEU A 21 26.11 -19.30 6.48
N ILE A 22 25.18 -19.88 7.25
CA ILE A 22 24.22 -19.12 8.06
C ILE A 22 24.97 -18.25 9.09
N ARG A 23 25.95 -18.82 9.81
CA ARG A 23 26.77 -18.06 10.76
C ARG A 23 27.57 -16.96 10.10
N LYS A 24 28.15 -17.23 8.94
CA LYS A 24 28.92 -16.25 8.17
C LYS A 24 28.05 -15.09 7.71
N ALA A 25 26.89 -15.37 7.14
CA ALA A 25 25.94 -14.35 6.70
C ALA A 25 25.49 -13.46 7.88
N ALA A 26 25.14 -14.07 9.02
CA ALA A 26 24.75 -13.34 10.22
C ALA A 26 25.87 -12.41 10.73
N ARG A 27 27.12 -12.88 10.75
CA ARG A 27 28.28 -12.07 11.15
C ARG A 27 28.53 -10.93 10.17
N ILE A 28 28.49 -11.18 8.86
CA ILE A 28 28.65 -10.14 7.84
C ILE A 28 27.61 -9.03 8.06
N TYR A 29 26.32 -9.40 8.14
CA TYR A 29 25.23 -8.43 8.34
C TYR A 29 25.38 -7.63 9.65
N ALA A 30 25.85 -8.28 10.73
CA ALA A 30 26.02 -7.65 12.03
C ALA A 30 27.23 -6.72 12.12
N THR A 31 28.31 -6.98 11.38
CA THR A 31 29.60 -6.28 11.50
C THR A 31 29.87 -5.25 10.41
N HIS A 32 29.34 -5.46 9.20
CA HIS A 32 29.50 -4.50 8.10
C HIS A 32 28.33 -3.49 8.15
N LYS A 33 28.61 -2.28 8.56
CA LYS A 33 27.61 -1.23 8.78
C LYS A 33 27.90 0.03 7.96
N PRO A 34 26.86 0.72 7.48
CA PRO A 34 25.45 0.40 7.61
C PRO A 34 25.04 -0.81 6.75
N SER A 35 24.03 -1.58 7.20
CA SER A 35 23.42 -2.65 6.41
C SER A 35 21.91 -2.40 6.27
N MET A 36 21.38 -2.65 5.08
CA MET A 36 19.96 -2.55 4.80
C MET A 36 19.42 -3.91 4.35
N SER A 37 18.26 -4.27 4.87
CA SER A 37 17.50 -5.43 4.40
C SER A 37 16.46 -4.98 3.38
N MET A 38 16.46 -5.58 2.21
CA MET A 38 15.44 -5.39 1.19
C MET A 38 14.65 -6.69 1.05
N HIS A 39 13.33 -6.59 0.95
CA HIS A 39 12.46 -7.74 0.73
C HIS A 39 11.32 -7.40 -0.23
N GLY A 40 10.76 -8.42 -0.86
CA GLY A 40 9.63 -8.31 -1.77
C GLY A 40 8.63 -9.43 -1.51
N LEU A 41 7.91 -9.85 -2.55
CA LEU A 41 6.77 -10.77 -2.50
C LEU A 41 7.13 -12.16 -1.95
N GLY A 42 8.33 -12.66 -2.24
CA GLY A 42 8.81 -13.94 -1.70
C GLY A 42 8.90 -13.99 -0.18
N MET A 43 8.84 -12.84 0.51
CA MET A 43 8.73 -12.77 1.97
C MET A 43 7.31 -12.46 2.43
N THR A 44 6.52 -11.73 1.65
CA THR A 44 5.24 -11.16 2.12
C THR A 44 4.01 -11.91 1.63
N GLU A 45 4.06 -12.57 0.46
CA GLU A 45 2.92 -13.28 -0.09
C GLU A 45 2.81 -14.72 0.40
N HIS A 46 2.82 -14.90 1.72
CA HIS A 46 2.64 -16.17 2.42
C HIS A 46 1.68 -16.00 3.57
N LEU A 47 1.07 -17.09 4.06
CA LEU A 47 0.22 -17.06 5.26
C LEU A 47 0.90 -16.45 6.48
N GLN A 48 2.21 -16.63 6.61
CA GLN A 48 3.05 -16.08 7.66
C GLN A 48 3.93 -14.90 7.19
N GLY A 49 3.55 -14.21 6.13
CA GLY A 49 4.32 -13.09 5.56
C GLY A 49 4.59 -11.96 6.57
N THR A 50 3.60 -11.61 7.38
CA THR A 50 3.76 -10.61 8.45
C THR A 50 4.83 -11.03 9.45
N GLU A 51 4.81 -12.28 9.91
CA GLU A 51 5.82 -12.81 10.83
C GLU A 51 7.21 -12.87 10.19
N GLY A 52 7.27 -13.19 8.89
CA GLY A 52 8.52 -13.15 8.11
C GLY A 52 9.15 -11.77 8.13
N VAL A 53 8.38 -10.72 7.81
CA VAL A 53 8.85 -9.33 7.87
C VAL A 53 9.24 -8.92 9.29
N MET A 54 8.45 -9.28 10.30
CA MET A 54 8.81 -9.02 11.71
C MET A 54 10.14 -9.69 12.10
N THR A 55 10.48 -10.83 11.51
CA THR A 55 11.78 -11.50 11.76
C THR A 55 12.94 -10.71 11.15
N ILE A 56 12.76 -10.16 9.93
CA ILE A 56 13.76 -9.26 9.32
C ILE A 56 13.94 -7.99 10.16
N VAL A 57 12.84 -7.40 10.63
CA VAL A 57 12.88 -6.23 11.52
C VAL A 57 13.61 -6.56 12.82
N ASN A 58 13.34 -7.72 13.45
CA ASN A 58 14.08 -8.17 14.62
C ASN A 58 15.59 -8.26 14.37
N LEU A 59 16.00 -8.81 13.21
CA LEU A 59 17.42 -8.90 12.84
C LEU A 59 18.04 -7.51 12.71
N ALA A 60 17.37 -6.58 12.05
CA ALA A 60 17.84 -5.21 11.90
C ALA A 60 17.97 -4.48 13.26
N LEU A 61 16.98 -4.66 14.16
CA LEU A 61 17.00 -4.09 15.52
C LEU A 61 18.15 -4.67 16.36
N LEU A 62 18.31 -6.00 16.37
CA LEU A 62 19.36 -6.70 17.15
C LEU A 62 20.76 -6.28 16.71
N THR A 63 20.95 -6.02 15.44
CA THR A 63 22.25 -5.63 14.88
C THR A 63 22.46 -4.12 14.81
N GLY A 64 21.47 -3.30 15.23
CA GLY A 64 21.54 -1.84 15.22
C GLY A 64 21.57 -1.24 13.80
N ASN A 65 20.91 -1.91 12.85
CA ASN A 65 20.74 -1.46 11.46
C ASN A 65 19.38 -0.76 11.27
N ILE A 66 19.01 0.11 12.21
CA ILE A 66 17.80 0.97 12.16
C ILE A 66 18.20 2.38 12.62
N GLY A 67 17.53 3.38 12.10
CA GLY A 67 17.68 4.78 12.53
C GLY A 67 18.99 5.45 12.11
N LYS A 68 19.61 4.97 11.05
CA LYS A 68 20.86 5.52 10.50
C LYS A 68 20.77 5.59 8.98
N SER A 69 21.45 6.55 8.39
CA SER A 69 21.57 6.63 6.94
C SER A 69 22.17 5.34 6.37
N GLY A 70 21.58 4.83 5.29
CA GLY A 70 22.00 3.58 4.64
C GLY A 70 21.64 2.29 5.39
N SER A 71 20.87 2.36 6.47
CA SER A 71 20.39 1.19 7.20
C SER A 71 18.86 1.13 7.22
N GLY A 72 18.32 -0.03 7.55
CA GLY A 72 16.87 -0.21 7.69
C GLY A 72 16.33 -1.50 7.10
N VAL A 73 15.02 -1.58 7.07
CA VAL A 73 14.26 -2.62 6.36
C VAL A 73 13.40 -1.92 5.33
N ASN A 74 13.62 -2.23 4.06
CA ASN A 74 12.97 -1.58 2.95
C ASN A 74 12.19 -2.60 2.10
N PRO A 75 10.85 -2.57 2.13
CA PRO A 75 10.05 -3.35 1.20
C PRO A 75 10.22 -2.79 -0.22
N LEU A 76 10.59 -3.66 -1.17
CA LEU A 76 10.65 -3.31 -2.58
C LEU A 76 9.24 -3.34 -3.15
N ARG A 77 8.71 -2.18 -3.48
CA ARG A 77 7.37 -2.05 -4.07
C ARG A 77 7.43 -2.33 -5.56
N GLY A 78 6.57 -3.24 -6.05
CA GLY A 78 6.59 -3.69 -7.44
C GLY A 78 5.96 -2.68 -8.40
N GLN A 79 4.74 -2.24 -8.11
CA GLN A 79 4.00 -1.32 -8.96
C GLN A 79 4.36 0.13 -8.69
N ASN A 80 4.24 0.95 -9.74
CA ASN A 80 4.37 2.40 -9.59
C ASN A 80 3.30 2.93 -8.64
N ASN A 81 3.69 3.78 -7.70
CA ASN A 81 2.83 4.39 -6.69
C ASN A 81 2.05 3.41 -5.77
N VAL A 82 2.41 2.13 -5.70
CA VAL A 82 1.74 1.19 -4.78
C VAL A 82 1.91 1.61 -3.31
N GLN A 83 3.02 2.25 -2.97
CA GLN A 83 3.23 2.84 -1.65
C GLN A 83 2.23 3.96 -1.38
N GLY A 84 2.00 4.84 -2.36
CA GLY A 84 1.04 5.93 -2.26
C GLY A 84 -0.40 5.41 -2.15
N SER A 85 -0.80 4.48 -3.00
CA SER A 85 -2.13 3.89 -2.96
C SER A 85 -2.45 3.29 -1.59
N ALA A 86 -1.55 2.47 -1.04
CA ALA A 86 -1.72 1.90 0.29
C ALA A 86 -1.79 2.97 1.39
N HIS A 87 -0.98 4.02 1.28
CA HIS A 87 -0.91 5.09 2.29
C HIS A 87 -2.10 6.05 2.24
N MET A 88 -2.74 6.19 1.07
CA MET A 88 -3.87 7.11 0.88
C MET A 88 -5.24 6.47 1.14
N GLY A 89 -5.31 5.27 1.70
CA GLY A 89 -6.55 4.67 2.17
C GLY A 89 -7.15 3.64 1.22
N CYS A 90 -6.38 3.08 0.28
CA CYS A 90 -6.84 1.94 -0.53
C CYS A 90 -6.78 0.61 0.27
N ASP A 91 -7.33 0.65 1.47
CA ASP A 91 -7.47 -0.47 2.41
C ASP A 91 -8.78 -0.31 3.18
N PRO A 92 -9.57 -1.36 3.39
CA PRO A 92 -10.91 -1.24 3.98
C PRO A 92 -10.94 -0.77 5.43
N GLY A 93 -9.82 -0.83 6.15
CA GLY A 93 -9.72 -0.45 7.56
C GLY A 93 -8.89 0.81 7.83
N ILE A 94 -8.39 1.46 6.76
CA ILE A 94 -7.39 2.52 6.85
C ILE A 94 -7.88 3.76 6.09
N LEU A 95 -7.76 4.91 6.72
CA LEU A 95 -7.96 6.23 6.13
C LEU A 95 -6.62 6.77 5.57
N THR A 96 -6.69 7.89 4.86
CA THR A 96 -5.52 8.62 4.35
C THR A 96 -4.47 8.84 5.44
N GLY A 97 -3.21 8.64 5.10
CA GLY A 97 -2.10 8.72 6.06
C GLY A 97 -1.84 7.41 6.81
N SER A 98 -2.43 6.29 6.37
CA SER A 98 -2.39 4.99 7.06
C SER A 98 -2.97 5.04 8.48
N ILE A 99 -3.92 5.93 8.72
CA ILE A 99 -4.60 6.10 10.00
C ILE A 99 -5.77 5.12 10.05
N SER A 100 -5.89 4.32 11.12
CA SER A 100 -7.05 3.43 11.25
C SER A 100 -8.35 4.22 11.33
N VAL A 101 -9.44 3.65 10.81
CA VAL A 101 -10.78 4.30 10.83
C VAL A 101 -11.13 4.79 12.23
N ASP A 102 -10.89 3.98 13.26
CA ASP A 102 -11.22 4.37 14.64
C ASP A 102 -10.37 5.54 15.15
N ALA A 103 -9.06 5.54 14.85
CA ALA A 103 -8.16 6.60 15.31
C ALA A 103 -8.34 7.92 14.55
N GLY A 104 -8.72 7.85 13.27
CA GLY A 104 -8.86 9.01 12.40
C GLY A 104 -10.25 9.63 12.41
N ARG A 105 -11.28 8.92 12.87
CA ARG A 105 -12.68 9.32 12.74
C ARG A 105 -12.94 10.78 13.08
N GLU A 106 -12.60 11.20 14.27
CA GLU A 106 -12.88 12.56 14.75
C GLU A 106 -12.21 13.64 13.87
N LEU A 107 -10.95 13.42 13.50
CA LEU A 107 -10.21 14.33 12.61
C LEU A 107 -10.89 14.44 11.24
N PHE A 108 -11.22 13.32 10.63
CA PHE A 108 -11.81 13.30 9.29
C PHE A 108 -13.23 13.86 9.29
N GLU A 109 -14.07 13.51 10.28
CA GLU A 109 -15.42 14.05 10.41
C GLU A 109 -15.43 15.57 10.64
N ASN A 110 -14.45 16.07 11.39
CA ASN A 110 -14.30 17.51 11.61
C ASN A 110 -13.87 18.28 10.36
N ILE A 111 -13.07 17.67 9.48
CA ILE A 111 -12.60 18.32 8.25
C ILE A 111 -13.62 18.15 7.13
N TRP A 112 -14.12 16.94 6.92
CA TRP A 112 -15.07 16.64 5.84
C TRP A 112 -16.51 17.09 6.14
N GLN A 113 -16.85 17.33 7.41
CA GLN A 113 -18.22 17.61 7.84
C GLN A 113 -19.21 16.52 7.40
N ARG A 114 -18.72 15.29 7.33
CA ARG A 114 -19.45 14.08 6.92
C ARG A 114 -19.09 12.92 7.85
N PRO A 115 -20.03 12.02 8.14
CA PRO A 115 -19.75 10.87 8.99
C PRO A 115 -18.80 9.89 8.28
N VAL A 116 -17.81 9.41 9.02
CA VAL A 116 -16.91 8.32 8.58
C VAL A 116 -17.52 6.98 9.01
N PRO A 117 -17.48 5.93 8.16
CA PRO A 117 -17.98 4.61 8.51
C PRO A 117 -17.42 4.09 9.85
N VAL A 118 -18.28 3.44 10.66
CA VAL A 118 -17.88 2.93 11.98
C VAL A 118 -17.16 1.58 11.92
N ALA A 119 -17.21 0.89 10.81
CA ALA A 119 -16.58 -0.40 10.60
C ALA A 119 -15.74 -0.41 9.35
N ALA A 120 -14.70 -1.25 9.35
CA ALA A 120 -13.93 -1.52 8.15
C ALA A 120 -14.80 -2.09 7.03
N GLY A 121 -14.51 -1.73 5.79
CA GLY A 121 -15.13 -2.32 4.61
C GLY A 121 -14.66 -3.76 4.36
N MET A 122 -15.09 -4.33 3.24
CA MET A 122 -14.64 -5.65 2.78
C MET A 122 -13.31 -5.53 2.03
N ASN A 123 -12.40 -6.46 2.26
CA ASN A 123 -11.25 -6.65 1.38
C ASN A 123 -11.68 -7.37 0.07
N GLN A 124 -10.77 -7.45 -0.90
CA GLN A 124 -11.06 -8.01 -2.23
C GLN A 124 -11.66 -9.42 -2.16
N LEU A 125 -11.09 -10.34 -1.37
CA LEU A 125 -11.58 -11.71 -1.27
C LEU A 125 -12.99 -11.75 -0.65
N GLN A 126 -13.23 -10.93 0.37
CA GLN A 126 -14.56 -10.81 0.98
C GLN A 126 -15.59 -10.23 0.00
N MET A 127 -15.19 -9.27 -0.87
CA MET A 127 -16.08 -8.76 -1.92
C MET A 127 -16.44 -9.86 -2.93
N ILE A 128 -15.47 -10.67 -3.36
CA ILE A 128 -15.71 -11.80 -4.29
C ILE A 128 -16.64 -12.84 -3.64
N ASP A 129 -16.39 -13.22 -2.40
CA ASP A 129 -17.28 -14.13 -1.66
C ASP A 129 -18.70 -13.55 -1.52
N ALA A 130 -18.82 -12.30 -1.15
CA ALA A 130 -20.11 -11.63 -1.02
C ALA A 130 -20.87 -11.52 -2.35
N ALA A 131 -20.17 -11.31 -3.46
CA ALA A 131 -20.75 -11.29 -4.79
C ALA A 131 -21.20 -12.69 -5.23
N ARG A 132 -20.37 -13.71 -5.02
CA ARG A 132 -20.74 -15.10 -5.27
C ARG A 132 -22.00 -15.51 -4.50
N ASP A 133 -22.11 -15.08 -3.24
CA ASP A 133 -23.28 -15.32 -2.40
C ASP A 133 -24.48 -14.42 -2.73
N GLY A 134 -24.37 -13.55 -3.73
CA GLY A 134 -25.42 -12.62 -4.14
C GLY A 134 -25.69 -11.47 -3.16
N LYS A 135 -24.79 -11.21 -2.21
CA LYS A 135 -24.88 -10.12 -1.22
C LYS A 135 -24.33 -8.81 -1.77
N LEU A 136 -23.25 -8.85 -2.57
CA LEU A 136 -22.71 -7.71 -3.28
C LEU A 136 -23.36 -7.61 -4.66
N LYS A 137 -24.03 -6.51 -4.96
CA LYS A 137 -24.81 -6.32 -6.19
C LYS A 137 -24.12 -5.48 -7.25
N ALA A 138 -23.18 -4.63 -6.83
CA ALA A 138 -22.44 -3.76 -7.72
C ALA A 138 -20.96 -3.71 -7.32
N LEU A 139 -20.08 -3.62 -8.31
CA LEU A 139 -18.66 -3.43 -8.11
C LEU A 139 -18.11 -2.44 -9.13
N TRP A 140 -17.29 -1.53 -8.67
CA TRP A 140 -16.50 -0.63 -9.50
C TRP A 140 -15.02 -0.98 -9.34
N THR A 141 -14.37 -1.39 -10.41
CA THR A 141 -12.93 -1.68 -10.45
C THR A 141 -12.19 -0.55 -11.14
N ILE A 142 -11.09 -0.12 -10.57
CA ILE A 142 -10.27 0.99 -11.08
C ILE A 142 -8.84 0.48 -11.32
N GLY A 143 -8.44 0.41 -12.61
CA GLY A 143 -7.10 0.02 -13.03
C GLY A 143 -6.73 -1.42 -12.66
N TYR A 144 -7.69 -2.35 -12.68
CA TYR A 144 -7.47 -3.71 -12.21
C TYR A 144 -8.28 -4.76 -12.98
N ASP A 145 -7.58 -5.70 -13.64
CA ASP A 145 -8.20 -6.87 -14.26
C ASP A 145 -8.37 -7.99 -13.23
N VAL A 146 -9.54 -8.05 -12.62
CA VAL A 146 -9.82 -8.96 -11.50
C VAL A 146 -9.78 -10.42 -11.95
N LEU A 147 -10.30 -10.75 -13.14
CA LEU A 147 -10.31 -12.12 -13.64
C LEU A 147 -8.90 -12.66 -13.87
N LEU A 148 -8.01 -11.81 -14.39
CA LEU A 148 -6.64 -12.19 -14.67
C LEU A 148 -5.79 -12.31 -13.40
N SER A 149 -6.08 -11.46 -12.42
CA SER A 149 -5.19 -11.27 -11.24
C SER A 149 -5.61 -12.07 -10.02
N ASN A 150 -6.90 -12.46 -9.92
CA ASN A 150 -7.38 -13.17 -8.74
C ASN A 150 -7.01 -14.67 -8.78
N ALA A 151 -6.61 -15.22 -7.65
CA ALA A 151 -6.07 -16.58 -7.54
C ALA A 151 -7.06 -17.69 -7.96
N ASN A 152 -8.37 -17.47 -7.80
CA ASN A 152 -9.42 -18.44 -8.16
C ASN A 152 -10.33 -17.85 -9.24
N ALA A 153 -9.91 -18.01 -10.50
CA ALA A 153 -10.62 -17.46 -11.65
C ALA A 153 -12.06 -17.97 -11.77
N HIS A 154 -12.33 -19.27 -11.53
CA HIS A 154 -13.67 -19.84 -11.65
C HIS A 154 -14.66 -19.28 -10.62
N GLU A 155 -14.24 -19.12 -9.37
CA GLU A 155 -15.09 -18.51 -8.34
C GLU A 155 -15.26 -17.01 -8.58
N THR A 156 -14.25 -16.35 -9.11
CA THR A 156 -14.32 -14.96 -9.53
C THR A 156 -15.32 -14.77 -10.68
N GLU A 157 -15.31 -15.63 -11.68
CA GLU A 157 -16.30 -15.61 -12.78
C GLU A 157 -17.73 -15.76 -12.27
N LYS A 158 -17.98 -16.72 -11.37
CA LYS A 158 -19.29 -16.91 -10.74
C LYS A 158 -19.74 -15.66 -9.95
N ALA A 159 -18.81 -15.04 -9.24
CA ALA A 159 -19.07 -13.83 -8.49
C ALA A 159 -19.50 -12.69 -9.41
N PHE A 160 -18.75 -12.44 -10.50
CA PHE A 160 -19.06 -11.38 -11.46
C PHE A 160 -20.38 -11.65 -12.21
N ALA A 161 -20.69 -12.91 -12.54
CA ALA A 161 -21.97 -13.27 -13.18
C ALA A 161 -23.21 -13.02 -12.30
N ASN A 162 -23.05 -12.95 -10.97
CA ASN A 162 -24.13 -12.70 -10.02
C ASN A 162 -24.35 -11.19 -9.73
N MET A 163 -23.49 -10.32 -10.24
CA MET A 163 -23.63 -8.88 -10.00
C MET A 163 -24.63 -8.21 -10.95
N ASN A 164 -25.39 -7.27 -10.43
CA ASN A 164 -26.32 -6.46 -11.23
C ASN A 164 -25.62 -5.35 -11.99
N LEU A 165 -24.50 -4.82 -11.47
CA LEU A 165 -23.74 -3.74 -12.07
C LEU A 165 -22.25 -3.96 -11.86
N VAL A 166 -21.51 -3.96 -12.95
CA VAL A 166 -20.04 -3.99 -12.95
C VAL A 166 -19.56 -2.77 -13.75
N ILE A 167 -18.85 -1.88 -13.08
CA ILE A 167 -18.24 -0.69 -13.68
C ILE A 167 -16.75 -0.96 -13.74
N ILE A 168 -16.15 -0.84 -14.92
CA ILE A 168 -14.72 -1.00 -15.13
C ILE A 168 -14.16 0.35 -15.59
N GLN A 169 -13.24 0.87 -14.79
CA GLN A 169 -12.46 2.07 -15.14
C GLN A 169 -11.03 1.65 -15.41
N ASP A 170 -10.60 1.72 -16.65
CA ASP A 170 -9.27 1.29 -17.05
C ASP A 170 -8.87 2.03 -18.35
N PHE A 171 -7.59 2.01 -18.68
CA PHE A 171 -7.11 2.50 -19.97
C PHE A 171 -7.07 1.41 -21.05
N PHE A 172 -7.24 0.14 -20.68
CA PHE A 172 -7.43 -0.97 -21.59
C PHE A 172 -8.77 -1.68 -21.39
N MET A 173 -9.40 -2.09 -22.48
CA MET A 173 -10.54 -3.00 -22.48
C MET A 173 -10.02 -4.40 -22.06
N ASN A 174 -9.80 -4.58 -20.75
CA ASN A 174 -9.25 -5.81 -20.17
C ASN A 174 -10.26 -6.98 -20.22
N GLU A 175 -9.86 -8.17 -19.76
CA GLU A 175 -10.67 -9.37 -19.84
C GLU A 175 -11.92 -9.31 -18.95
N THR A 176 -11.79 -8.73 -17.76
CA THR A 176 -12.94 -8.49 -16.87
C THR A 176 -13.97 -7.57 -17.53
N ALA A 177 -13.51 -6.50 -18.19
CA ALA A 177 -14.37 -5.55 -18.90
C ALA A 177 -15.11 -6.22 -20.07
N LYS A 178 -14.44 -7.01 -20.90
CA LYS A 178 -15.04 -7.68 -22.07
C LYS A 178 -16.11 -8.68 -21.68
N ARG A 179 -15.93 -9.40 -20.57
CA ARG A 179 -16.82 -10.49 -20.19
C ARG A 179 -17.95 -10.08 -19.27
N PHE A 180 -17.71 -9.12 -18.36
CA PHE A 180 -18.65 -8.79 -17.29
C PHE A 180 -18.92 -7.30 -17.13
N GLY A 181 -18.17 -6.42 -17.80
CA GLY A 181 -18.37 -4.98 -17.71
C GLY A 181 -19.73 -4.54 -18.27
N HIS A 182 -20.55 -3.95 -17.44
CA HIS A 182 -21.79 -3.29 -17.86
C HIS A 182 -21.52 -1.84 -18.33
N VAL A 183 -20.55 -1.19 -17.70
CA VAL A 183 -20.07 0.15 -18.04
C VAL A 183 -18.56 0.12 -18.09
N PHE A 184 -17.99 0.69 -19.16
CA PHE A 184 -16.56 0.91 -19.28
C PHE A 184 -16.26 2.41 -19.30
N LEU A 185 -15.43 2.87 -18.37
CA LEU A 185 -14.99 4.26 -18.23
C LEU A 185 -13.53 4.34 -18.65
N PRO A 186 -13.21 4.88 -19.84
CA PRO A 186 -11.84 4.98 -20.30
C PRO A 186 -11.08 6.01 -19.47
N ALA A 187 -10.03 5.54 -18.78
CA ALA A 187 -9.21 6.35 -17.90
C ALA A 187 -7.86 6.72 -18.54
N THR A 188 -7.24 7.79 -18.04
CA THR A 188 -5.92 8.24 -18.47
C THR A 188 -4.80 7.51 -17.75
N THR A 189 -3.66 7.39 -18.41
CA THR A 189 -2.40 6.93 -17.81
C THR A 189 -1.78 8.03 -16.93
N SER A 190 -0.73 7.67 -16.17
CA SER A 190 0.02 8.65 -15.37
C SER A 190 0.75 9.71 -16.18
N PHE A 191 0.97 9.49 -17.48
CA PHE A 191 1.58 10.48 -18.38
C PHE A 191 0.59 11.54 -18.89
N GLU A 192 -0.71 11.31 -18.72
CA GLU A 192 -1.80 12.13 -19.24
C GLU A 192 -2.48 12.99 -18.16
N LYS A 193 -1.99 12.94 -16.91
CA LYS A 193 -2.57 13.67 -15.77
C LYS A 193 -1.50 14.18 -14.81
N ASP A 194 -1.88 15.15 -13.97
CA ASP A 194 -1.08 15.67 -12.89
C ASP A 194 -1.37 14.91 -11.58
N GLY A 195 -0.45 14.97 -10.62
CA GLY A 195 -0.65 14.41 -9.30
C GLY A 195 0.65 14.22 -8.51
N THR A 196 0.63 13.28 -7.59
CA THR A 196 1.78 12.90 -6.77
C THR A 196 1.96 11.39 -6.73
N PHE A 197 3.21 10.94 -6.61
CA PHE A 197 3.58 9.57 -6.30
C PHE A 197 4.36 9.50 -5.01
N MET A 198 4.21 8.40 -4.29
CA MET A 198 5.05 8.05 -3.14
C MET A 198 5.90 6.83 -3.47
N ASN A 199 7.21 6.95 -3.32
CA ASN A 199 8.12 5.82 -3.53
C ASN A 199 8.39 5.03 -2.24
N GLY A 200 9.17 3.93 -2.36
CA GLY A 200 9.48 3.05 -1.23
C GLY A 200 10.29 3.71 -0.10
N GLU A 201 10.93 4.85 -0.34
CA GLU A 201 11.61 5.64 0.69
C GLU A 201 10.73 6.74 1.31
N ARG A 202 9.41 6.67 1.11
CA ARG A 202 8.42 7.63 1.65
C ARG A 202 8.50 9.02 1.03
N ARG A 203 9.10 9.16 -0.14
CA ARG A 203 9.24 10.44 -0.83
C ARG A 203 8.00 10.74 -1.65
N ILE A 204 7.35 11.84 -1.37
CA ILE A 204 6.24 12.40 -2.17
C ILE A 204 6.87 13.21 -3.31
N GLN A 205 6.51 12.87 -4.54
CA GLN A 205 7.05 13.46 -5.76
C GLN A 205 5.92 13.91 -6.67
N ARG A 206 6.11 15.04 -7.35
CA ARG A 206 5.18 15.51 -8.38
C ARG A 206 5.27 14.64 -9.64
N ILE A 207 4.12 14.30 -10.18
CA ILE A 207 3.98 13.88 -11.58
C ILE A 207 3.30 15.00 -12.35
N ARG A 208 3.67 15.14 -13.61
CA ARG A 208 3.15 16.18 -14.51
C ARG A 208 2.67 15.55 -15.78
N LYS A 209 1.55 16.05 -16.26
CA LYS A 209 1.01 15.72 -17.57
C LYS A 209 2.07 15.95 -18.65
N ALA A 210 2.48 14.89 -19.32
CA ALA A 210 3.47 14.93 -20.38
C ALA A 210 2.84 14.92 -21.77
N VAL A 211 1.67 14.31 -21.91
CA VAL A 211 0.91 14.18 -23.16
C VAL A 211 -0.58 14.41 -22.91
N SER A 212 -1.31 14.78 -23.96
CA SER A 212 -2.77 14.94 -23.86
C SER A 212 -3.47 13.60 -23.72
N PRO A 213 -4.59 13.52 -22.98
CA PRO A 213 -5.45 12.35 -22.91
C PRO A 213 -5.82 11.83 -24.30
N ARG A 214 -5.85 10.52 -24.45
CA ARG A 214 -6.16 9.87 -25.71
C ARG A 214 -7.67 9.67 -25.88
N GLY A 215 -8.19 10.12 -27.03
CA GLY A 215 -9.62 9.96 -27.34
C GLY A 215 -10.50 10.69 -26.32
N ASN A 216 -11.46 9.97 -25.75
CA ASN A 216 -12.40 10.49 -24.75
C ASN A 216 -12.04 10.03 -23.32
N SER A 217 -10.79 9.63 -23.08
CA SER A 217 -10.38 9.23 -21.73
C SER A 217 -10.30 10.44 -20.80
N LEU A 218 -10.75 10.25 -19.57
CA LEU A 218 -10.71 11.23 -18.49
C LEU A 218 -9.76 10.76 -17.38
N SER A 219 -9.22 11.69 -16.61
CA SER A 219 -8.46 11.33 -15.40
C SER A 219 -9.39 10.68 -14.36
N ASP A 220 -8.81 9.88 -13.47
CA ASP A 220 -9.59 9.28 -12.38
C ASP A 220 -10.29 10.33 -11.54
N LEU A 221 -9.65 11.49 -11.32
CA LEU A 221 -10.25 12.62 -10.60
C LEU A 221 -11.50 13.14 -11.31
N GLU A 222 -11.43 13.40 -12.63
CA GLU A 222 -12.56 13.87 -13.42
C GLU A 222 -13.72 12.85 -13.37
N ILE A 223 -13.42 11.55 -13.55
CA ILE A 223 -14.43 10.49 -13.51
C ILE A 223 -15.12 10.43 -12.13
N ILE A 224 -14.35 10.51 -11.05
CA ILE A 224 -14.87 10.46 -9.68
C ILE A 224 -15.73 11.70 -9.39
N CYS A 225 -15.26 12.89 -9.74
CA CYS A 225 -15.99 14.14 -9.54
C CYS A 225 -17.28 14.18 -10.37
N ASP A 226 -17.26 13.71 -11.62
CA ASP A 226 -18.44 13.64 -12.46
C ASP A 226 -19.49 12.69 -11.91
N LEU A 227 -19.06 11.51 -11.45
CA LEU A 227 -19.97 10.57 -10.81
C LEU A 227 -20.55 11.14 -9.51
N ALA A 228 -19.73 11.75 -8.67
CA ALA A 228 -20.17 12.38 -7.43
C ALA A 228 -21.22 13.48 -7.70
N ARG A 229 -21.01 14.31 -8.74
CA ARG A 229 -21.97 15.33 -9.17
C ARG A 229 -23.30 14.72 -9.59
N LEU A 230 -23.27 13.65 -10.39
CA LEU A 230 -24.47 12.93 -10.81
C LEU A 230 -25.22 12.28 -9.65
N MET A 231 -24.51 11.90 -8.58
CA MET A 231 -25.09 11.33 -7.37
C MET A 231 -25.56 12.37 -6.34
N GLY A 232 -25.43 13.67 -6.64
CA GLY A 232 -25.87 14.76 -5.76
C GLY A 232 -24.84 15.20 -4.71
N PHE A 233 -23.55 14.87 -4.90
CA PHE A 233 -22.43 15.24 -4.03
C PHE A 233 -21.51 16.28 -4.68
N ALA A 234 -22.02 17.17 -5.51
CA ALA A 234 -21.22 18.15 -6.25
C ALA A 234 -20.36 19.03 -5.33
N ASP A 235 -20.96 19.49 -4.23
CA ASP A 235 -20.27 20.39 -3.28
C ASP A 235 -19.14 19.67 -2.49
N ASP A 236 -19.29 18.37 -2.26
CA ASP A 236 -18.28 17.56 -1.55
C ASP A 236 -17.10 17.17 -2.45
N PHE A 237 -17.29 17.24 -3.78
CA PHE A 237 -16.28 16.87 -4.79
C PHE A 237 -15.99 18.01 -5.77
N ALA A 238 -15.93 19.23 -5.26
CA ALA A 238 -15.68 20.44 -6.05
C ALA A 238 -14.17 20.69 -6.28
N PHE A 239 -13.42 19.64 -6.65
CA PHE A 239 -12.00 19.74 -6.95
C PHE A 239 -11.79 20.15 -8.42
N GLU A 240 -10.99 21.17 -8.65
CA GLU A 240 -10.60 21.64 -9.98
C GLU A 240 -9.24 21.08 -10.43
N SER A 241 -8.42 20.64 -9.46
CA SER A 241 -7.06 20.16 -9.71
C SER A 241 -6.63 19.04 -8.76
N ALA A 242 -5.57 18.33 -9.14
CA ALA A 242 -4.92 17.38 -8.25
C ALA A 242 -4.28 18.05 -7.01
N GLU A 243 -3.96 19.35 -7.11
CA GLU A 243 -3.44 20.12 -5.97
C GLU A 243 -4.53 20.39 -4.94
N ASP A 244 -5.78 20.63 -5.35
CA ASP A 244 -6.90 20.80 -4.41
C ASP A 244 -7.11 19.53 -3.59
N VAL A 245 -7.10 18.37 -4.23
CA VAL A 245 -7.15 17.06 -3.55
C VAL A 245 -5.96 16.89 -2.62
N TRP A 246 -4.75 17.26 -3.06
CA TRP A 246 -3.56 17.17 -2.23
C TRP A 246 -3.64 18.09 -0.99
N ASN A 247 -4.21 19.28 -1.12
CA ASN A 247 -4.41 20.17 0.00
C ASN A 247 -5.41 19.61 1.02
N GLU A 248 -6.44 18.91 0.58
CA GLU A 248 -7.34 18.18 1.49
C GLU A 248 -6.64 16.99 2.14
N ILE A 249 -5.87 16.21 1.39
CA ILE A 249 -5.03 15.12 1.95
C ILE A 249 -4.14 15.66 3.07
N ARG A 250 -3.47 16.78 2.86
CA ARG A 250 -2.60 17.40 3.88
C ARG A 250 -3.37 17.80 5.13
N ALA A 251 -4.60 18.25 5.00
CA ALA A 251 -5.44 18.63 6.13
C ALA A 251 -5.79 17.44 7.03
N VAL A 252 -6.04 16.27 6.46
CA VAL A 252 -6.38 15.03 7.19
C VAL A 252 -5.15 14.18 7.55
N TRP A 253 -3.96 14.54 7.07
CA TRP A 253 -2.73 13.78 7.29
C TRP A 253 -1.63 14.63 7.93
N PRO A 254 -1.55 14.68 9.27
CA PRO A 254 -0.59 15.53 9.99
C PRO A 254 0.88 15.30 9.59
N ASP A 255 1.29 14.05 9.37
CA ASP A 255 2.67 13.72 8.98
C ASP A 255 3.05 14.23 7.58
N GLY A 256 2.08 14.55 6.73
CA GLY A 256 2.28 15.10 5.40
C GLY A 256 1.94 16.59 5.28
N TYR A 257 1.49 17.22 6.36
CA TYR A 257 0.95 18.58 6.33
C TYR A 257 1.91 19.62 5.71
N GLY A 258 3.20 19.51 5.98
CA GLY A 258 4.21 20.43 5.47
C GLY A 258 4.58 20.22 3.99
N ILE A 259 4.07 19.19 3.32
CA ILE A 259 4.42 18.86 1.92
C ILE A 259 3.46 19.59 0.97
N THR A 260 3.76 20.83 0.61
CA THR A 260 3.00 21.58 -0.39
C THR A 260 3.50 21.31 -1.80
N TYR A 261 2.65 21.57 -2.80
CA TYR A 261 3.04 21.41 -4.20
C TYR A 261 4.26 22.26 -4.57
N ASP A 262 4.32 23.52 -4.13
CA ASP A 262 5.46 24.39 -4.35
C ASP A 262 6.77 23.81 -3.83
N ARG A 263 6.73 23.21 -2.64
CA ARG A 263 7.91 22.61 -2.02
C ARG A 263 8.42 21.37 -2.73
N ILE A 264 7.53 20.61 -3.35
CA ILE A 264 7.91 19.40 -4.12
C ILE A 264 8.01 19.67 -5.63
N GLU A 265 8.01 20.93 -6.06
CA GLU A 265 8.05 21.30 -7.46
C GLU A 265 9.30 20.78 -8.19
N LYS A 266 10.47 20.84 -7.56
CA LYS A 266 11.76 20.41 -8.15
C LYS A 266 12.26 19.08 -7.60
N ALA A 267 11.99 18.81 -6.33
CA ALA A 267 12.45 17.61 -5.65
C ALA A 267 11.40 17.15 -4.65
N GLY A 268 11.19 15.84 -4.54
CA GLY A 268 10.24 15.30 -3.57
C GLY A 268 10.73 15.45 -2.13
N ILE A 269 9.78 15.37 -1.18
CA ILE A 269 10.02 15.44 0.27
C ILE A 269 9.59 14.13 0.92
N GLN A 270 10.40 13.63 1.84
CA GLN A 270 10.10 12.43 2.64
C GLN A 270 9.30 12.82 3.88
N TRP A 271 8.15 12.17 4.07
CA TRP A 271 7.39 12.31 5.31
C TRP A 271 8.03 11.48 6.46
N PRO A 272 7.80 11.81 7.73
CA PRO A 272 7.07 12.95 8.27
C PRO A 272 7.63 14.32 7.92
N CYS A 273 6.70 15.25 7.65
CA CYS A 273 6.99 16.64 7.37
C CYS A 273 5.84 17.49 7.97
N LEU A 274 5.98 17.87 9.22
CA LEU A 274 4.88 18.30 10.09
C LEU A 274 4.39 19.71 9.80
N ASP A 275 5.25 20.57 9.25
CA ASP A 275 4.94 21.95 8.90
C ASP A 275 5.73 22.40 7.66
N THR A 276 5.45 23.59 7.17
CA THR A 276 6.06 24.11 5.93
C THR A 276 7.55 24.47 6.08
N ASP A 277 8.07 24.60 7.28
CA ASP A 277 9.49 24.86 7.54
C ASP A 277 10.28 23.57 7.78
N HIS A 278 9.58 22.47 8.10
CA HIS A 278 10.19 21.17 8.35
C HIS A 278 10.83 20.58 7.05
N PRO A 279 12.12 20.22 7.06
CA PRO A 279 12.83 19.79 5.83
C PRO A 279 12.38 18.42 5.27
N GLY A 280 11.50 17.73 5.95
CA GLY A 280 11.20 16.32 5.75
C GLY A 280 12.11 15.40 6.57
N THR A 281 11.78 14.12 6.65
CA THR A 281 12.47 13.13 7.48
C THR A 281 13.15 12.08 6.60
N THR A 282 14.44 12.23 6.38
CA THR A 282 15.22 11.30 5.54
C THR A 282 15.53 9.98 6.26
N VAL A 283 15.64 9.99 7.58
CA VAL A 283 15.94 8.81 8.40
C VAL A 283 14.88 8.66 9.48
N LEU A 284 14.08 7.58 9.41
CA LEU A 284 13.13 7.24 10.46
C LEU A 284 13.84 6.62 11.67
N HIS A 285 13.26 6.82 12.85
CA HIS A 285 13.70 6.19 14.09
C HIS A 285 15.16 6.52 14.49
N GLY A 286 15.66 7.70 14.09
CA GLY A 286 17.01 8.15 14.49
C GLY A 286 17.15 8.33 15.99
N GLU A 287 16.12 8.83 16.65
CA GLU A 287 16.10 9.11 18.10
C GLU A 287 15.12 8.24 18.86
N THR A 288 13.90 8.06 18.33
CA THR A 288 12.81 7.35 19.00
C THR A 288 12.02 6.49 18.02
N PHE A 289 11.28 5.53 18.56
CA PHE A 289 10.23 4.78 17.85
C PHE A 289 8.86 5.34 18.24
N SER A 290 7.83 5.02 17.47
CA SER A 290 6.46 5.49 17.70
C SER A 290 5.92 5.22 19.12
N ASN A 291 6.42 4.16 19.77
CA ASN A 291 6.02 3.73 21.12
C ASN A 291 7.11 3.95 22.18
N GLY A 292 8.12 4.81 21.94
CA GLY A 292 9.15 5.18 22.88
C GLY A 292 10.59 5.01 22.41
N LYS A 293 11.54 4.99 23.34
CA LYS A 293 12.98 4.96 23.02
C LYS A 293 13.50 3.60 22.53
N ARG A 294 12.71 2.54 22.69
CA ARG A 294 13.12 1.17 22.30
C ARG A 294 12.00 0.46 21.57
N ALA A 295 12.32 -0.18 20.46
CA ALA A 295 11.40 -1.09 19.80
C ALA A 295 11.34 -2.44 20.53
N ALA A 296 10.15 -3.05 20.54
CA ALA A 296 9.96 -4.38 21.10
C ALA A 296 10.29 -5.46 20.05
N LEU A 297 11.16 -6.39 20.41
CA LEU A 297 11.40 -7.59 19.61
C LEU A 297 10.16 -8.50 19.66
N ARG A 298 9.75 -9.01 18.51
CA ARG A 298 8.64 -9.94 18.39
C ARG A 298 9.12 -11.39 18.48
N ARG A 299 8.46 -12.20 19.30
CA ARG A 299 8.75 -13.64 19.40
C ARG A 299 7.96 -14.38 18.34
N ILE A 300 8.62 -14.78 17.27
CA ILE A 300 8.02 -15.47 16.13
C ILE A 300 8.40 -16.95 16.19
N LYS A 301 7.41 -17.83 16.29
CA LYS A 301 7.62 -19.29 16.19
C LYS A 301 7.45 -19.71 14.75
N TYR A 302 8.36 -20.56 14.28
CA TYR A 302 8.20 -21.22 12.99
C TYR A 302 6.89 -22.02 12.95
N ARG A 303 6.20 -21.90 11.86
CA ARG A 303 5.06 -22.74 11.46
C ARG A 303 5.33 -23.23 10.04
N PRO A 304 5.08 -24.52 9.73
CA PRO A 304 5.17 -25.01 8.35
C PRO A 304 4.25 -24.19 7.45
N THR A 305 4.68 -23.96 6.22
CA THR A 305 3.78 -23.41 5.21
C THR A 305 2.68 -24.42 4.89
N LYS A 306 1.53 -23.94 4.46
CA LYS A 306 0.48 -24.78 3.87
C LYS A 306 0.67 -25.01 2.38
N GLU A 307 1.59 -24.29 1.78
CA GLU A 307 1.98 -24.49 0.40
C GLU A 307 2.73 -25.82 0.31
N ILE A 308 2.18 -26.74 -0.46
CA ILE A 308 2.80 -28.05 -0.73
C ILE A 308 3.53 -27.91 -2.05
N VAL A 309 4.85 -28.10 -2.02
CA VAL A 309 5.63 -28.28 -3.23
C VAL A 309 5.44 -29.75 -3.63
N SER A 310 4.80 -30.00 -4.78
CA SER A 310 4.78 -31.33 -5.37
C SER A 310 6.10 -31.58 -6.09
N ASP A 311 6.51 -32.82 -6.12
CA ASP A 311 7.72 -33.28 -6.87
C ASP A 311 7.43 -33.42 -8.38
N ASP A 312 6.25 -32.94 -8.86
CA ASP A 312 5.80 -33.04 -10.26
C ASP A 312 6.16 -31.81 -11.09
#